data_ad050343e63c939ad6670d8b2140cc09
#
_entry.id   ad050343e63c939ad6670d8b2140cc09
#
_cell.length_a   1.000
_cell.length_b   1.000
_cell.length_c   1.000
_cell.angle_alpha   90.00
_cell.angle_beta   90.00
_cell.angle_gamma   90.00
#
_symmetry.space_group_name_H-M   'P 1'
#
loop_
_entity.id
_entity.type
_entity.pdbx_description
1 polymer ?
#
loop_
_entity_poly.entity_id
_entity_poly.type
_entity_poly.pdbx_seq_one_letter_code
_entity_poly.pdbx_strand_id
1 'polypeptide(L)'
;MILALAGNPNCGKTTLFNALTGANARTGNFPGVTVTRSEAVCRARPDVTLVDLPGVYALRPFSDEERVTRAYLLGGEPDAIISIADATCPARSLYLTLQLLELGVPVVLALNVMDALRAGGGAVDTAGLAQALGIPVVPVSAALGEGLDTLLDTAVRAAQGTPPDPWRALAPGAVQSCVRTLA
;
A
#
# COMPACT_ATOMS: atom_id res chain seq x y z
N MET A 1 6.06 -4.10 -15.78
CA MET A 1 4.95 -3.99 -14.79
C MET A 1 5.28 -2.88 -13.81
N ILE A 2 4.31 -2.01 -13.52
CA ILE A 2 4.47 -0.87 -12.59
C ILE A 2 3.62 -1.11 -11.35
N LEU A 3 4.24 -1.13 -10.17
CA LEU A 3 3.56 -1.20 -8.88
C LEU A 3 3.73 0.13 -8.14
N ALA A 4 2.63 0.76 -7.74
CA ALA A 4 2.64 1.99 -6.97
C ALA A 4 2.62 1.71 -5.47
N LEU A 5 3.49 2.34 -4.70
CA LEU A 5 3.46 2.32 -3.24
C LEU A 5 2.68 3.52 -2.73
N ALA A 6 1.58 3.27 -2.02
CA ALA A 6 0.75 4.29 -1.40
C ALA A 6 0.61 4.02 0.11
N GLY A 7 0.62 5.06 0.91
CA GLY A 7 0.50 4.90 2.36
C GLY A 7 0.57 6.23 3.09
N ASN A 8 0.20 6.21 4.36
CA ASN A 8 0.27 7.38 5.21
C ASN A 8 1.72 7.81 5.46
N PRO A 9 1.98 9.09 5.76
CA PRO A 9 3.28 9.50 6.27
C PRO A 9 3.70 8.63 7.47
N ASN A 10 4.98 8.23 7.49
CA ASN A 10 5.60 7.41 8.55
C ASN A 10 5.08 5.97 8.70
N CYS A 11 4.32 5.42 7.76
CA CYS A 11 3.93 4.00 7.77
C CYS A 11 5.05 3.03 7.36
N GLY A 12 6.27 3.53 7.12
CA GLY A 12 7.41 2.72 6.66
C GLY A 12 7.48 2.53 5.13
N LYS A 13 6.78 3.37 4.35
CA LYS A 13 6.73 3.30 2.88
C LYS A 13 8.13 3.36 2.24
N THR A 14 8.94 4.37 2.58
CA THR A 14 10.31 4.52 2.08
C THR A 14 11.22 3.37 2.52
N THR A 15 11.04 2.85 3.74
CA THR A 15 11.78 1.66 4.21
C THR A 15 11.45 0.44 3.35
N LEU A 16 10.16 0.22 3.07
CA LEU A 16 9.70 -0.88 2.21
C LEU A 16 10.22 -0.72 0.77
N PHE A 17 10.14 0.48 0.21
CA PHE A 17 10.67 0.81 -1.11
C PHE A 17 12.16 0.48 -1.20
N ASN A 18 12.96 0.95 -0.25
CA ASN A 18 14.40 0.71 -0.21
C ASN A 18 14.74 -0.77 -0.03
N ALA A 19 13.99 -1.50 0.79
CA ALA A 19 14.18 -2.94 1.01
C ALA A 19 13.93 -3.74 -0.27
N LEU A 20 12.92 -3.38 -1.07
CA LEU A 20 12.56 -4.04 -2.33
C LEU A 20 13.48 -3.66 -3.50
N THR A 21 14.02 -2.42 -3.52
CA THR A 21 14.79 -1.88 -4.65
C THR A 21 16.30 -1.83 -4.40
N GLY A 22 16.74 -1.95 -3.15
CA GLY A 22 18.14 -1.78 -2.75
C GLY A 22 18.59 -0.32 -2.77
N ALA A 23 17.70 0.62 -2.54
CA ALA A 23 17.95 2.06 -2.48
C ALA A 23 18.49 2.70 -3.79
N ASN A 24 18.34 2.03 -4.93
CA ASN A 24 18.78 2.53 -6.25
C ASN A 24 17.67 3.30 -6.97
N ALA A 25 17.05 4.27 -6.30
CA ALA A 25 15.97 5.06 -6.87
C ALA A 25 16.46 6.12 -7.86
N ARG A 26 15.73 6.27 -8.95
CA ARG A 26 15.76 7.49 -9.76
C ARG A 26 14.77 8.46 -9.15
N THR A 27 15.26 9.66 -8.82
CA THR A 27 14.43 10.72 -8.27
C THR A 27 14.18 11.79 -9.34
N GLY A 28 12.97 12.28 -9.41
CA GLY A 28 12.53 13.38 -10.27
C GLY A 28 11.34 14.07 -9.61
N ASN A 29 10.67 14.94 -10.34
CA ASN A 29 9.42 15.52 -9.88
C ASN A 29 8.26 14.98 -10.73
N PHE A 30 7.06 14.94 -10.15
CA PHE A 30 5.87 14.74 -10.93
C PHE A 30 5.64 15.92 -11.89
N PRO A 31 5.09 15.69 -13.10
CA PRO A 31 4.92 16.74 -14.09
C PRO A 31 4.15 17.95 -13.55
N GLY A 32 4.72 19.16 -13.70
CA GLY A 32 4.07 20.41 -13.36
C GLY A 32 4.02 20.79 -11.88
N VAL A 33 4.68 20.03 -11.01
CA VAL A 33 4.71 20.30 -9.56
C VAL A 33 6.10 20.03 -8.96
N THR A 34 6.35 20.53 -7.74
CA THR A 34 7.61 20.34 -7.00
C THR A 34 7.61 19.06 -6.14
N VAL A 35 6.61 18.22 -6.31
CA VAL A 35 6.47 16.97 -5.56
C VAL A 35 7.39 15.90 -6.13
N THR A 36 8.19 15.28 -5.27
CA THR A 36 9.19 14.28 -5.67
C THR A 36 8.54 12.98 -6.11
N ARG A 37 9.00 12.44 -7.23
CA ARG A 37 8.73 11.09 -7.73
C ARG A 37 9.98 10.24 -7.56
N SER A 38 9.86 9.11 -6.91
CA SER A 38 10.94 8.11 -6.78
C SER A 38 10.50 6.82 -7.45
N GLU A 39 11.32 6.31 -8.36
CA GLU A 39 11.07 5.04 -9.03
C GLU A 39 12.34 4.19 -9.11
N ALA A 40 12.18 2.89 -9.00
CA ALA A 40 13.29 1.95 -9.13
C ALA A 40 12.79 0.56 -9.56
N VAL A 41 13.67 -0.17 -10.22
CA VAL A 41 13.46 -1.58 -10.54
C VAL A 41 13.63 -2.42 -9.27
N CYS A 42 12.73 -3.38 -9.06
CA CYS A 42 12.80 -4.29 -7.94
C CYS A 42 13.98 -5.24 -8.06
N ARG A 43 14.75 -5.45 -6.98
CA ARG A 43 15.93 -6.33 -6.99
C ARG A 43 15.59 -7.79 -7.30
N ALA A 44 14.53 -8.30 -6.69
CA ALA A 44 14.10 -9.69 -6.85
C ALA A 44 13.35 -9.93 -8.17
N ARG A 45 12.81 -8.87 -8.79
CA ARG A 45 11.99 -8.94 -10.00
C ARG A 45 12.35 -7.79 -10.95
N PRO A 46 13.34 -7.97 -11.85
CA PRO A 46 13.78 -6.92 -12.77
C PRO A 46 12.71 -6.47 -13.79
N ASP A 47 11.65 -7.24 -13.95
CA ASP A 47 10.46 -6.95 -14.75
C ASP A 47 9.45 -6.02 -14.04
N VAL A 48 9.69 -5.70 -12.76
CA VAL A 48 8.82 -4.86 -11.91
C VAL A 48 9.51 -3.55 -11.58
N THR A 49 8.85 -2.44 -11.89
CA THR A 49 9.22 -1.10 -11.45
C THR A 49 8.32 -0.68 -10.30
N LEU A 50 8.92 -0.22 -9.20
CA LEU A 50 8.21 0.36 -8.07
C LEU A 50 8.22 1.88 -8.19
N VAL A 51 7.07 2.50 -7.93
CA VAL A 51 6.92 3.95 -7.86
C VAL A 51 6.50 4.32 -6.46
N ASP A 52 7.35 5.09 -5.74
CA ASP A 52 7.04 5.59 -4.40
C ASP A 52 6.23 6.87 -4.51
N LEU A 53 4.96 6.82 -4.13
CA LEU A 53 4.06 7.96 -4.13
C LEU A 53 4.26 8.80 -2.85
N PRO A 54 3.95 10.10 -2.87
CA PRO A 54 3.94 10.92 -1.67
C PRO A 54 3.08 10.30 -0.57
N GLY A 55 3.51 10.46 0.70
CA GLY A 55 2.74 10.00 1.84
C GLY A 55 1.52 10.89 2.05
N VAL A 56 0.32 10.30 1.96
CA VAL A 56 -0.94 11.03 2.09
C VAL A 56 -1.88 10.30 3.05
N TYR A 57 -2.76 11.02 3.73
CA TYR A 57 -3.77 10.44 4.61
C TYR A 57 -5.08 10.13 3.90
N ALA A 58 -5.32 10.80 2.78
CA ALA A 58 -6.53 10.66 1.98
C ALA A 58 -6.24 11.05 0.53
N LEU A 59 -7.12 10.65 -0.39
CA LEU A 59 -7.07 11.06 -1.80
C LEU A 59 -7.92 12.31 -2.07
N ARG A 60 -8.05 13.19 -1.07
CA ARG A 60 -8.74 14.48 -1.23
C ARG A 60 -7.76 15.51 -1.81
N PRO A 61 -8.18 16.34 -2.77
CA PRO A 61 -7.26 17.24 -3.49
C PRO A 61 -6.95 18.54 -2.71
N PHE A 62 -6.59 18.44 -1.42
CA PHE A 62 -6.29 19.60 -0.59
C PHE A 62 -4.82 20.00 -0.63
N SER A 63 -3.89 19.04 -0.67
CA SER A 63 -2.46 19.29 -0.81
C SER A 63 -1.97 18.95 -2.22
N ASP A 64 -0.76 19.42 -2.58
CA ASP A 64 -0.13 19.07 -3.84
C ASP A 64 0.19 17.59 -3.91
N GLU A 65 0.62 17.00 -2.80
CA GLU A 65 0.91 15.58 -2.67
C GLU A 65 -0.34 14.73 -2.90
N GLU A 66 -1.48 15.12 -2.32
CA GLU A 66 -2.76 14.42 -2.49
C GLU A 66 -3.26 14.53 -3.94
N ARG A 67 -3.14 15.73 -4.57
CA ARG A 67 -3.50 15.94 -5.97
C ARG A 67 -2.66 15.08 -6.91
N VAL A 68 -1.35 15.06 -6.68
CA VAL A 68 -0.41 14.29 -7.50
C VAL A 68 -0.65 12.80 -7.35
N THR A 69 -0.74 12.31 -6.12
CA THR A 69 -1.01 10.90 -5.84
C THR A 69 -2.31 10.45 -6.51
N ARG A 70 -3.39 11.25 -6.35
CA ARG A 70 -4.68 10.94 -6.97
C ARG A 70 -4.61 10.98 -8.51
N ALA A 71 -3.99 12.00 -9.08
CA ALA A 71 -3.87 12.13 -10.54
C ALA A 71 -3.06 10.98 -11.14
N TYR A 72 -1.95 10.58 -10.51
CA TYR A 72 -1.14 9.46 -10.94
C TYR A 72 -1.92 8.14 -10.93
N LEU A 73 -2.64 7.87 -9.83
CA LEU A 73 -3.41 6.64 -9.69
C LEU A 73 -4.60 6.56 -10.67
N LEU A 74 -5.29 7.69 -10.90
CA LEU A 74 -6.38 7.77 -11.87
C LEU A 74 -5.90 7.77 -13.33
N GLY A 75 -4.66 8.14 -13.58
CA GLY A 75 -4.04 8.12 -14.91
C GLY A 75 -3.85 6.72 -15.49
N GLY A 76 -4.06 5.66 -14.68
CA GLY A 76 -3.96 4.28 -15.13
C GLY A 76 -2.53 3.81 -15.38
N GLU A 77 -1.53 4.53 -14.85
CA GLU A 77 -0.13 4.14 -15.00
C GLU A 77 0.23 2.85 -14.22
N PRO A 78 -0.22 2.65 -12.94
CA PRO A 78 0.14 1.45 -12.20
C PRO A 78 -0.74 0.25 -12.56
N ASP A 79 -0.09 -0.91 -12.72
CA ASP A 79 -0.77 -2.20 -12.90
C ASP A 79 -1.41 -2.70 -11.59
N ALA A 80 -0.83 -2.33 -10.43
CA ALA A 80 -1.41 -2.56 -9.11
C ALA A 80 -0.87 -1.57 -8.08
N ILE A 81 -1.57 -1.46 -6.95
CA ILE A 81 -1.22 -0.60 -5.81
C ILE A 81 -0.86 -1.48 -4.62
N ILE A 82 0.29 -1.24 -4.01
CA ILE A 82 0.63 -1.73 -2.68
C ILE A 82 0.26 -0.63 -1.68
N SER A 83 -0.86 -0.82 -0.98
CA SER A 83 -1.29 0.04 0.11
C SER A 83 -0.55 -0.35 1.38
N ILE A 84 0.16 0.58 2.00
CA ILE A 84 0.96 0.30 3.20
C ILE A 84 0.25 0.86 4.42
N ALA A 85 -0.08 -0.02 5.36
CA ALA A 85 -0.70 0.30 6.63
C ALA A 85 0.23 -0.05 7.80
N ASP A 86 0.26 0.81 8.81
CA ASP A 86 0.94 0.56 10.07
C ASP A 86 0.08 -0.36 10.95
N ALA A 87 0.58 -1.56 11.27
CA ALA A 87 -0.12 -2.54 12.07
C ALA A 87 -0.36 -2.09 13.53
N THR A 88 0.42 -1.13 14.02
CA THR A 88 0.26 -0.58 15.38
C THR A 88 -0.84 0.49 15.46
N CYS A 89 -1.23 1.07 14.31
CA CYS A 89 -2.30 2.08 14.22
C CYS A 89 -3.14 1.89 12.94
N PRO A 90 -3.83 0.73 12.79
CA PRO A 90 -4.45 0.32 11.52
C PRO A 90 -5.64 1.20 11.12
N ALA A 91 -6.44 1.69 12.05
CA ALA A 91 -7.64 2.47 11.76
C ALA A 91 -7.36 3.70 10.88
N ARG A 92 -6.24 4.39 11.15
CA ARG A 92 -5.83 5.57 10.38
C ARG A 92 -5.35 5.20 8.96
N SER A 93 -4.67 4.08 8.84
CA SER A 93 -4.09 3.62 7.57
C SER A 93 -5.13 2.99 6.65
N LEU A 94 -6.10 2.27 7.21
CA LEU A 94 -7.16 1.61 6.45
C LEU A 94 -8.10 2.60 5.75
N TYR A 95 -8.24 3.83 6.26
CA TYR A 95 -9.05 4.85 5.60
C TYR A 95 -8.54 5.17 4.18
N LEU A 96 -7.21 5.32 4.03
CA LEU A 96 -6.61 5.49 2.69
C LEU A 96 -6.80 4.24 1.83
N THR A 97 -6.60 3.04 2.40
CA THR A 97 -6.79 1.78 1.68
C THR A 97 -8.18 1.67 1.06
N LEU A 98 -9.23 2.06 1.81
CA LEU A 98 -10.60 2.05 1.30
C LEU A 98 -10.79 3.00 0.11
N GLN A 99 -10.18 4.18 0.15
CA GLN A 99 -10.23 5.12 -0.97
C GLN A 99 -9.45 4.61 -2.20
N LEU A 100 -8.36 3.87 -1.98
CA LEU A 100 -7.62 3.23 -3.08
C LEU A 100 -8.46 2.14 -3.77
N LEU A 101 -9.27 1.40 -3.02
CA LEU A 101 -10.19 0.39 -3.59
C LEU A 101 -11.24 1.00 -4.53
N GLU A 102 -11.68 2.24 -4.27
CA GLU A 102 -12.65 2.94 -5.11
C GLU A 102 -12.10 3.30 -6.50
N LEU A 103 -10.77 3.26 -6.69
CA LEU A 103 -10.15 3.60 -7.97
C LEU A 103 -10.27 2.50 -9.03
N GLY A 104 -10.66 1.27 -8.63
CA GLY A 104 -10.78 0.14 -9.55
C GLY A 104 -9.45 -0.43 -10.04
N VAL A 105 -8.33 -0.04 -9.44
CA VAL A 105 -7.00 -0.63 -9.68
C VAL A 105 -6.79 -1.78 -8.68
N PRO A 106 -6.14 -2.90 -9.06
CA PRO A 106 -5.82 -3.95 -8.10
C PRO A 106 -5.03 -3.43 -6.90
N VAL A 107 -5.47 -3.78 -5.69
CA VAL A 107 -4.83 -3.35 -4.44
C VAL A 107 -4.39 -4.56 -3.62
N VAL A 108 -3.18 -4.51 -3.06
CA VAL A 108 -2.68 -5.41 -2.03
C VAL A 108 -2.36 -4.60 -0.79
N LEU A 109 -2.82 -5.03 0.37
CA LEU A 109 -2.50 -4.37 1.64
C LEU A 109 -1.23 -4.98 2.25
N ALA A 110 -0.17 -4.19 2.33
CA ALA A 110 1.02 -4.49 3.13
C ALA A 110 0.79 -3.99 4.56
N LEU A 111 0.53 -4.91 5.49
CA LEU A 111 0.40 -4.59 6.91
C LEU A 111 1.81 -4.57 7.53
N ASN A 112 2.39 -3.37 7.62
CA ASN A 112 3.79 -3.17 8.01
C ASN A 112 3.95 -2.94 9.51
N VAL A 113 5.20 -2.94 9.98
CA VAL A 113 5.57 -2.74 11.40
C VAL A 113 5.10 -3.90 12.28
N MET A 114 5.03 -5.11 11.70
CA MET A 114 4.60 -6.32 12.42
C MET A 114 5.53 -6.70 13.56
N ASP A 115 6.80 -6.37 13.46
CA ASP A 115 7.81 -6.54 14.52
C ASP A 115 7.45 -5.74 15.78
N ALA A 116 7.12 -4.46 15.64
CA ALA A 116 6.71 -3.64 16.79
C ALA A 116 5.35 -4.08 17.37
N LEU A 117 4.40 -4.46 16.52
CA LEU A 117 3.12 -5.02 16.99
C LEU A 117 3.34 -6.27 17.86
N ARG A 118 4.14 -7.23 17.36
CA ARG A 118 4.49 -8.46 18.10
C ARG A 118 5.24 -8.17 19.40
N ALA A 119 6.19 -7.23 19.37
CA ALA A 119 6.94 -6.82 20.56
C ALA A 119 6.01 -6.20 21.63
N GLY A 120 4.93 -5.51 21.22
CA GLY A 120 3.89 -5.00 22.09
C GLY A 120 2.87 -6.05 22.54
N GLY A 121 3.03 -7.34 22.18
CA GLY A 121 2.08 -8.41 22.51
C GLY A 121 0.80 -8.41 21.66
N GLY A 122 0.75 -7.56 20.62
CA GLY A 122 -0.38 -7.48 19.69
C GLY A 122 -0.37 -8.57 18.63
N ALA A 123 -1.54 -8.86 18.09
CA ALA A 123 -1.73 -9.75 16.94
C ALA A 123 -2.82 -9.20 16.03
N VAL A 124 -2.79 -9.58 14.75
CA VAL A 124 -3.78 -9.22 13.74
C VAL A 124 -4.28 -10.47 13.04
N ASP A 125 -5.59 -10.60 12.93
CA ASP A 125 -6.21 -11.58 12.03
C ASP A 125 -6.14 -11.07 10.59
N THR A 126 -5.02 -11.38 9.92
CA THR A 126 -4.80 -10.97 8.53
C THR A 126 -5.77 -11.66 7.56
N ALA A 127 -6.24 -12.88 7.88
CA ALA A 127 -7.20 -13.60 7.05
C ALA A 127 -8.59 -12.96 7.14
N GLY A 128 -9.06 -12.66 8.35
CA GLY A 128 -10.31 -11.94 8.56
C GLY A 128 -10.28 -10.54 7.94
N LEU A 129 -9.15 -9.84 8.03
CA LEU A 129 -8.98 -8.53 7.40
C LEU A 129 -9.02 -8.63 5.86
N ALA A 130 -8.36 -9.64 5.27
CA ALA A 130 -8.40 -9.88 3.83
C ALA A 130 -9.81 -10.20 3.34
N GLN A 131 -10.55 -11.02 4.10
CA GLN A 131 -11.94 -11.34 3.79
C GLN A 131 -12.84 -10.11 3.86
N ALA A 132 -12.67 -9.27 4.87
CA ALA A 132 -13.47 -8.06 5.07
C ALA A 132 -13.21 -6.99 4.01
N LEU A 133 -11.94 -6.81 3.60
CA LEU A 133 -11.55 -5.85 2.57
C LEU A 133 -11.75 -6.38 1.14
N GLY A 134 -11.86 -7.70 0.98
CA GLY A 134 -11.93 -8.34 -0.35
C GLY A 134 -10.63 -8.26 -1.15
N ILE A 135 -9.50 -8.03 -0.49
CA ILE A 135 -8.16 -7.91 -1.09
C ILE A 135 -7.13 -8.74 -0.33
N PRO A 136 -6.01 -9.12 -0.96
CA PRO A 136 -4.91 -9.76 -0.26
C PRO A 136 -4.33 -8.84 0.82
N VAL A 137 -4.05 -9.42 2.00
CA VAL A 137 -3.35 -8.76 3.12
C VAL A 137 -2.09 -9.54 3.42
N VAL A 138 -0.95 -8.89 3.36
CA VAL A 138 0.36 -9.48 3.60
C VAL A 138 1.01 -8.81 4.81
N PRO A 139 1.25 -9.55 5.91
CA PRO A 139 2.00 -9.02 7.04
C PRO A 139 3.48 -8.88 6.67
N VAL A 140 4.07 -7.71 6.94
CA VAL A 140 5.46 -7.41 6.62
C VAL A 140 6.15 -6.68 7.79
N SER A 141 7.46 -6.82 7.85
CA SER A 141 8.33 -5.94 8.62
C SER A 141 9.44 -5.44 7.69
N ALA A 142 9.22 -4.27 7.10
CA ALA A 142 10.14 -3.71 6.13
C ALA A 142 11.54 -3.47 6.71
N ALA A 143 11.62 -3.13 8.00
CA ALA A 143 12.88 -2.92 8.71
C ALA A 143 13.70 -4.22 8.89
N LEU A 144 13.02 -5.36 9.04
CA LEU A 144 13.65 -6.67 9.20
C LEU A 144 13.73 -7.47 7.90
N GLY A 145 13.13 -6.99 6.82
CA GLY A 145 13.06 -7.71 5.54
C GLY A 145 12.06 -8.87 5.52
N GLU A 146 11.17 -8.96 6.52
CA GLU A 146 10.20 -10.05 6.63
C GLU A 146 8.99 -9.84 5.71
N GLY A 147 8.56 -10.90 5.02
CA GLY A 147 7.35 -10.91 4.20
C GLY A 147 7.46 -10.22 2.84
N LEU A 148 8.64 -9.72 2.46
CA LEU A 148 8.85 -8.92 1.24
C LEU A 148 8.61 -9.72 -0.04
N ASP A 149 9.13 -10.95 -0.12
CA ASP A 149 8.95 -11.82 -1.28
C ASP A 149 7.48 -12.19 -1.47
N THR A 150 6.80 -12.54 -0.37
CA THR A 150 5.37 -12.84 -0.38
C THR A 150 4.54 -11.64 -0.82
N LEU A 151 4.89 -10.43 -0.36
CA LEU A 151 4.24 -9.20 -0.76
C LEU A 151 4.39 -8.95 -2.26
N LEU A 152 5.62 -9.06 -2.77
CA LEU A 152 5.93 -8.83 -4.17
C LEU A 152 5.20 -9.82 -5.08
N ASP A 153 5.27 -11.11 -4.77
CA ASP A 153 4.57 -12.15 -5.53
C ASP A 153 3.04 -11.97 -5.50
N THR A 154 2.51 -11.52 -4.38
CA THR A 154 1.08 -11.26 -4.23
C THR A 154 0.66 -10.04 -5.06
N ALA A 155 1.48 -8.97 -5.06
CA ALA A 155 1.22 -7.76 -5.85
C ALA A 155 1.30 -8.05 -7.36
N VAL A 156 2.28 -8.84 -7.80
CA VAL A 156 2.40 -9.27 -9.21
C VAL A 156 1.19 -10.09 -9.65
N ARG A 157 0.74 -11.02 -8.81
CA ARG A 157 -0.49 -11.81 -9.10
C ARG A 157 -1.73 -10.93 -9.14
N ALA A 158 -1.85 -9.96 -8.24
CA ALA A 158 -2.97 -9.03 -8.23
C ALA A 158 -3.00 -8.17 -9.50
N ALA A 159 -1.84 -7.69 -9.98
CA ALA A 159 -1.72 -6.92 -11.21
C ALA A 159 -2.16 -7.71 -12.47
N GLN A 160 -2.06 -9.04 -12.44
CA GLN A 160 -2.47 -9.93 -13.54
C GLN A 160 -3.94 -10.37 -13.41
N GLY A 161 -4.58 -10.08 -12.29
CA GLY A 161 -5.95 -10.49 -11.96
C GLY A 161 -7.00 -9.44 -12.30
N THR A 162 -8.25 -9.75 -11.97
CA THR A 162 -9.34 -8.78 -12.03
C THR A 162 -9.30 -7.87 -10.80
N PRO A 163 -9.48 -6.56 -10.96
CA PRO A 163 -9.58 -5.65 -9.81
C PRO A 163 -10.67 -6.09 -8.83
N PRO A 164 -10.49 -5.87 -7.52
CA PRO A 164 -11.51 -6.19 -6.53
C PRO A 164 -12.76 -5.34 -6.76
N ASP A 165 -13.92 -5.91 -6.41
CA ASP A 165 -15.18 -5.16 -6.38
C ASP A 165 -15.14 -4.16 -5.22
N PRO A 166 -15.08 -2.84 -5.48
CA PRO A 166 -14.95 -1.84 -4.43
C PRO A 166 -16.15 -1.83 -3.47
N TRP A 167 -17.33 -2.21 -3.94
CA TRP A 167 -18.56 -2.23 -3.14
C TRP A 167 -18.60 -3.38 -2.14
N ARG A 168 -17.85 -4.45 -2.38
CA ARG A 168 -17.77 -5.59 -1.46
C ARG A 168 -17.01 -5.22 -0.17
N ALA A 169 -15.94 -4.42 -0.30
CA ALA A 169 -15.16 -3.94 0.84
C ALA A 169 -15.89 -2.87 1.66
N LEU A 170 -16.80 -2.11 1.03
CA LEU A 170 -17.56 -1.02 1.65
C LEU A 170 -18.87 -1.49 2.30
N ALA A 171 -19.11 -2.80 2.41
CA ALA A 171 -20.30 -3.32 3.08
C ALA A 171 -20.41 -2.75 4.51
N PRO A 172 -21.60 -2.24 4.90
CA PRO A 172 -21.78 -1.64 6.21
C PRO A 172 -21.35 -2.58 7.34
N GLY A 173 -20.43 -2.13 8.19
CA GLY A 173 -19.92 -2.88 9.33
C GLY A 173 -18.66 -3.71 9.08
N ALA A 174 -18.26 -4.00 7.84
CA ALA A 174 -17.05 -4.76 7.54
C ALA A 174 -15.78 -4.08 8.09
N VAL A 175 -15.63 -2.78 7.87
CA VAL A 175 -14.50 -1.99 8.34
C VAL A 175 -14.51 -1.84 9.88
N GLN A 176 -15.69 -1.62 10.46
CA GLN A 176 -15.83 -1.49 11.91
C GLN A 176 -15.53 -2.81 12.64
N SER A 177 -15.89 -3.96 12.07
CA SER A 177 -15.51 -5.28 12.59
C SER A 177 -13.99 -5.45 12.59
N CYS A 178 -13.30 -5.10 11.50
CA CYS A 178 -11.86 -5.21 11.38
C CYS A 178 -11.12 -4.32 12.37
N VAL A 179 -11.57 -3.08 12.57
CA VAL A 179 -10.98 -2.14 13.52
C VAL A 179 -11.17 -2.61 14.97
N ARG A 180 -12.31 -3.25 15.31
CA ARG A 180 -12.55 -3.81 16.64
C ARG A 180 -11.72 -5.05 16.96
N THR A 181 -11.37 -5.84 15.94
CA THR A 181 -10.50 -7.02 16.11
C THR A 181 -9.05 -6.64 16.34
N LEU A 182 -8.68 -5.39 16.04
CA LEU A 182 -7.34 -4.83 16.20
C LEU A 182 -7.16 -4.01 17.52
N ALA A 183 -8.18 -3.92 18.35
CA ALA A 183 -8.16 -3.27 19.66
C ALA A 183 -8.14 -4.31 20.79
#